data_6199d376ffff0b3842131749a04e96e3
#
_entry.id   6199d376ffff0b3842131749a04e96e3
#
_cell.length_a   1.000
_cell.length_b   1.000
_cell.length_c   1.000
_cell.angle_alpha   90.00
_cell.angle_beta   90.00
_cell.angle_gamma   90.00
#
_symmetry.space_group_name_H-M   'P 1'
#
loop_
_entity.id
_entity.type
_entity.pdbx_description
1 polymer ?
#
loop_
_entity_poly.entity_id
_entity_poly.type
_entity_poly.pdbx_seq_one_letter_code
_entity_poly.pdbx_strand_id
1 'polypeptide(L)'
;MTAATRRIGAQERRTRLGVRHLLAATAQGESVAEVATGLVALHGTDPASVFLAVLARIRAGGVGAIERALYDDRVLLRMLGMRRTMFVVPLDLAPIVQAACTRAIAERERSRLVLLLDQAGIADDAAGWLGDVEESTLRALAARGAATAAELSEDEPRLRTSILMAEGKPYEAQQNVSTRVLFLLAADGRIIRGRPRGSWTSSQYRWSPSTAWLPSGMTEWPTELAQAELARRWLAAFGPGTVADLRWWTGWTAGQVRKALTQVGPVEVDLDGAVGLVLADDLDPVPAVEPWAALLPALDPTAMGWSERGWFLGDHGPVLFDRSGNIGPTVWWDGRIVGGWAQR
;
A
#
# COMPACT_ATOMS: atom_id res chain seq x y z
N MET A 1 4.07 -30.02 31.16
CA MET A 1 5.30 -29.61 30.46
C MET A 1 4.88 -28.64 29.38
N THR A 2 5.13 -27.34 29.52
CA THR A 2 4.98 -26.37 28.45
C THR A 2 5.98 -26.74 27.36
N ALA A 3 5.49 -27.02 26.14
CA ALA A 3 6.36 -27.25 25.00
C ALA A 3 7.29 -26.03 24.84
N ALA A 4 8.58 -26.27 24.58
CA ALA A 4 9.52 -25.20 24.39
C ALA A 4 9.05 -24.35 23.18
N THR A 5 8.92 -23.05 23.38
CA THR A 5 8.52 -22.12 22.31
C THR A 5 9.53 -22.20 21.18
N ARG A 6 9.07 -22.37 19.93
CA ARG A 6 9.93 -22.41 18.73
C ARG A 6 10.71 -21.09 18.63
N ARG A 7 12.04 -21.17 18.58
CA ARG A 7 12.89 -20.00 18.33
C ARG A 7 13.14 -19.83 16.84
N ILE A 8 12.92 -18.60 16.34
CA ILE A 8 13.24 -18.18 14.97
C ILE A 8 14.17 -16.97 15.06
N GLY A 9 15.47 -17.21 15.03
CA GLY A 9 16.49 -16.17 15.15
C GLY A 9 16.64 -15.31 13.89
N ALA A 10 17.42 -14.25 13.98
CA ALA A 10 17.61 -13.28 12.92
C ALA A 10 18.12 -13.89 11.59
N GLN A 11 18.93 -14.95 11.63
CA GLN A 11 19.40 -15.61 10.39
C GLN A 11 18.26 -16.32 9.66
N GLU A 12 17.42 -17.07 10.36
CA GLU A 12 16.25 -17.72 9.75
C GLU A 12 15.25 -16.69 9.21
N ARG A 13 15.01 -15.59 9.95
CA ARG A 13 14.18 -14.49 9.45
C ARG A 13 14.69 -13.94 8.11
N ARG A 14 16.02 -13.78 7.94
CA ARG A 14 16.61 -13.31 6.69
C ARG A 14 16.47 -14.33 5.56
N THR A 15 16.60 -15.63 5.87
CA THR A 15 16.36 -16.70 4.88
C THR A 15 14.90 -16.66 4.42
N ARG A 16 13.94 -16.59 5.36
CA ARG A 16 12.50 -16.45 5.06
C ARG A 16 12.22 -15.22 4.20
N LEU A 17 12.84 -14.08 4.53
CA LEU A 17 12.75 -12.84 3.75
C LEU A 17 13.24 -13.05 2.31
N GLY A 18 14.41 -13.64 2.11
CA GLY A 18 14.97 -13.89 0.77
C GLY A 18 14.04 -14.74 -0.11
N VAL A 19 13.42 -15.77 0.48
CA VAL A 19 12.50 -16.66 -0.23
C VAL A 19 11.14 -16.00 -0.46
N ARG A 20 10.48 -15.50 0.58
CA ARG A 20 9.10 -14.98 0.51
C ARG A 20 8.99 -13.67 -0.24
N HIS A 21 10.05 -12.85 -0.15
CA HIS A 21 10.09 -11.60 -0.91
C HIS A 21 10.72 -11.76 -2.29
N LEU A 22 10.90 -13.02 -2.75
CA LEU A 22 11.33 -13.35 -4.12
C LEU A 22 12.69 -12.74 -4.48
N LEU A 23 13.60 -12.61 -3.51
CA LEU A 23 14.91 -11.99 -3.69
C LEU A 23 16.04 -13.01 -3.87
N ALA A 24 15.88 -14.22 -3.30
CA ALA A 24 16.81 -15.33 -3.56
C ALA A 24 16.64 -15.80 -5.01
N ALA A 25 17.73 -16.14 -5.69
CA ALA A 25 17.72 -16.49 -7.11
C ALA A 25 16.77 -17.66 -7.43
N THR A 26 16.64 -18.64 -6.53
CA THR A 26 15.74 -19.80 -6.67
C THR A 26 14.27 -19.46 -6.43
N ALA A 27 13.99 -18.30 -5.84
CA ALA A 27 12.64 -17.89 -5.44
C ALA A 27 12.04 -16.79 -6.32
N GLN A 28 12.77 -16.29 -7.33
CA GLN A 28 12.28 -15.23 -8.21
C GLN A 28 10.94 -15.59 -8.84
N GLY A 29 10.02 -14.60 -8.87
CA GLY A 29 8.67 -14.77 -9.39
C GLY A 29 8.63 -14.88 -10.92
N GLU A 30 7.67 -15.65 -11.43
CA GLU A 30 7.46 -15.86 -12.85
C GLU A 30 6.54 -14.80 -13.48
N SER A 31 5.78 -14.06 -12.64
CA SER A 31 4.85 -13.03 -13.11
C SER A 31 4.81 -11.79 -12.20
N VAL A 32 4.38 -10.67 -12.77
CA VAL A 32 4.15 -9.42 -12.02
C VAL A 32 3.10 -9.60 -10.92
N ALA A 33 2.06 -10.39 -11.19
CA ALA A 33 1.00 -10.69 -10.23
C ALA A 33 1.53 -11.52 -9.05
N GLU A 34 2.39 -12.50 -9.31
CA GLU A 34 3.05 -13.31 -8.27
C GLU A 34 3.91 -12.44 -7.35
N VAL A 35 4.71 -11.53 -7.91
CA VAL A 35 5.52 -10.59 -7.10
C VAL A 35 4.62 -9.73 -6.23
N ALA A 36 3.53 -9.17 -6.76
CA ALA A 36 2.61 -8.34 -5.98
C ALA A 36 1.90 -9.15 -4.88
N THR A 37 1.53 -10.40 -5.17
CA THR A 37 0.89 -11.31 -4.20
C THR A 37 1.85 -11.70 -3.09
N GLY A 38 3.09 -12.06 -3.41
CA GLY A 38 4.13 -12.43 -2.43
C GLY A 38 4.48 -11.31 -1.47
N LEU A 39 4.36 -10.05 -1.91
CA LEU A 39 4.59 -8.86 -1.08
C LEU A 39 3.30 -8.28 -0.48
N VAL A 40 2.15 -8.94 -0.68
CA VAL A 40 0.80 -8.45 -0.31
C VAL A 40 0.43 -7.16 -1.05
N ALA A 41 1.31 -6.16 -1.00
CA ALA A 41 1.10 -4.86 -1.64
C ALA A 41 2.45 -4.20 -1.98
N LEU A 42 2.54 -3.59 -3.15
CA LEU A 42 3.67 -2.75 -3.55
C LEU A 42 3.39 -1.31 -3.12
N HIS A 43 4.38 -0.65 -2.52
CA HIS A 43 4.23 0.76 -2.12
C HIS A 43 4.08 1.65 -3.36
N GLY A 44 2.96 2.35 -3.48
CA GLY A 44 2.56 3.02 -4.71
C GLY A 44 2.61 4.55 -4.69
N THR A 45 3.21 5.17 -3.65
CA THR A 45 3.30 6.64 -3.56
C THR A 45 4.25 7.20 -4.61
N ASP A 46 5.42 6.59 -4.78
CA ASP A 46 6.32 6.88 -5.88
C ASP A 46 6.06 5.90 -7.04
N PRO A 47 5.76 6.40 -8.26
CA PRO A 47 5.51 5.54 -9.42
C PRO A 47 6.67 4.59 -9.72
N ALA A 48 7.91 5.09 -9.72
CA ALA A 48 9.09 4.33 -10.07
C ALA A 48 9.33 3.16 -9.11
N SER A 49 9.04 3.34 -7.81
CA SER A 49 9.22 2.31 -6.80
C SER A 49 8.44 1.04 -7.09
N VAL A 50 7.22 1.15 -7.66
CA VAL A 50 6.43 -0.02 -8.06
C VAL A 50 7.16 -0.86 -9.11
N PHE A 51 7.65 -0.20 -10.16
CA PHE A 51 8.35 -0.89 -11.25
C PHE A 51 9.67 -1.49 -10.80
N LEU A 52 10.48 -0.73 -10.09
CA LEU A 52 11.78 -1.20 -9.60
C LEU A 52 11.63 -2.33 -8.57
N ALA A 53 10.60 -2.29 -7.70
CA ALA A 53 10.33 -3.37 -6.76
C ALA A 53 9.98 -4.69 -7.48
N VAL A 54 9.22 -4.62 -8.58
CA VAL A 54 8.91 -5.80 -9.39
C VAL A 54 10.14 -6.28 -10.16
N LEU A 55 10.87 -5.36 -10.82
CA LEU A 55 12.06 -5.70 -11.61
C LEU A 55 13.16 -6.37 -10.77
N ALA A 56 13.26 -6.04 -9.50
CA ALA A 56 14.22 -6.67 -8.58
C ALA A 56 13.86 -8.14 -8.26
N ARG A 57 12.65 -8.61 -8.57
CA ARG A 57 12.10 -9.90 -8.11
C ARG A 57 11.61 -10.82 -9.21
N ILE A 58 11.38 -10.29 -10.40
CA ILE A 58 10.84 -11.07 -11.52
C ILE A 58 11.98 -11.72 -12.31
N ARG A 59 11.84 -13.01 -12.63
CA ARG A 59 12.85 -13.78 -13.37
C ARG A 59 13.01 -13.26 -14.80
N ALA A 60 11.91 -12.94 -15.45
CA ALA A 60 11.89 -12.43 -16.81
C ALA A 60 10.78 -11.39 -17.00
N GLY A 61 11.05 -10.41 -17.84
CA GLY A 61 10.12 -9.31 -18.10
C GLY A 61 10.79 -7.96 -17.96
N GLY A 62 10.03 -6.90 -18.16
CA GLY A 62 10.52 -5.53 -18.09
C GLY A 62 9.36 -4.57 -17.84
N VAL A 63 9.62 -3.28 -18.00
CA VAL A 63 8.63 -2.20 -17.81
C VAL A 63 7.31 -2.49 -18.53
N GLY A 64 7.35 -2.97 -19.78
CA GLY A 64 6.15 -3.28 -20.57
C GLY A 64 5.28 -4.40 -19.96
N ALA A 65 5.88 -5.41 -19.30
CA ALA A 65 5.11 -6.44 -18.61
C ALA A 65 4.36 -5.88 -17.40
N ILE A 66 5.00 -4.96 -16.66
CA ILE A 66 4.40 -4.30 -15.50
C ILE A 66 3.27 -3.35 -15.94
N GLU A 67 3.49 -2.59 -17.03
CA GLU A 67 2.45 -1.73 -17.60
C GLU A 67 1.23 -2.54 -18.06
N ARG A 68 1.44 -3.68 -18.74
CA ARG A 68 0.33 -4.57 -19.11
C ARG A 68 -0.44 -5.06 -17.90
N ALA A 69 0.24 -5.57 -16.87
CA ALA A 69 -0.40 -6.05 -15.65
C ALA A 69 -1.24 -4.96 -14.94
N LEU A 70 -0.75 -3.71 -14.94
CA LEU A 70 -1.42 -2.57 -14.31
C LEU A 70 -2.60 -2.03 -15.14
N TYR A 71 -2.46 -1.91 -16.48
CA TYR A 71 -3.33 -1.05 -17.27
C TYR A 71 -4.07 -1.79 -18.39
N ASP A 72 -3.55 -2.89 -18.91
CA ASP A 72 -4.13 -3.63 -20.03
C ASP A 72 -4.83 -4.89 -19.51
N ASP A 73 -4.09 -5.80 -18.85
CA ASP A 73 -4.64 -7.02 -18.22
C ASP A 73 -5.40 -6.70 -16.92
N ARG A 74 -5.04 -5.57 -16.26
CA ARG A 74 -5.70 -5.03 -15.06
C ARG A 74 -5.77 -6.04 -13.90
N VAL A 75 -4.75 -6.86 -13.76
CA VAL A 75 -4.63 -7.83 -12.66
C VAL A 75 -4.13 -7.19 -11.38
N LEU A 76 -3.67 -5.94 -11.46
CA LEU A 76 -3.23 -5.09 -10.35
C LEU A 76 -4.06 -3.81 -10.29
N LEU A 77 -4.27 -3.32 -9.08
CA LEU A 77 -5.01 -2.09 -8.81
C LEU A 77 -4.19 -1.12 -7.95
N ARG A 78 -4.12 0.15 -8.37
CA ARG A 78 -3.54 1.22 -7.55
C ARG A 78 -4.64 1.86 -6.70
N MET A 79 -4.55 1.72 -5.37
CA MET A 79 -5.55 2.21 -4.43
C MET A 79 -4.94 2.75 -3.14
N LEU A 80 -5.74 3.49 -2.39
CA LEU A 80 -5.44 3.86 -1.02
C LEU A 80 -5.54 2.61 -0.13
N GLY A 81 -4.63 2.48 0.82
CA GLY A 81 -4.62 1.34 1.73
C GLY A 81 -4.09 1.71 3.11
N MET A 82 -3.27 0.82 3.65
CA MET A 82 -2.71 0.89 5.00
C MET A 82 -2.10 2.27 5.29
N ARG A 83 -2.30 2.79 6.49
CA ARG A 83 -1.75 4.09 6.96
C ARG A 83 -2.06 5.28 6.03
N ARG A 84 -3.18 5.26 5.31
CA ARG A 84 -3.56 6.31 4.35
C ARG A 84 -2.51 6.50 3.23
N THR A 85 -1.86 5.43 2.82
CA THR A 85 -0.81 5.41 1.81
C THR A 85 -1.31 4.75 0.52
N MET A 86 -0.74 5.13 -0.62
CA MET A 86 -1.04 4.49 -1.91
C MET A 86 -0.29 3.17 -2.04
N PHE A 87 -1.01 2.15 -2.48
CA PHE A 87 -0.47 0.83 -2.79
C PHE A 87 -0.92 0.36 -4.18
N VAL A 88 -0.14 -0.54 -4.76
CA VAL A 88 -0.55 -1.40 -5.87
C VAL A 88 -0.75 -2.79 -5.30
N VAL A 89 -1.95 -3.31 -5.43
CA VAL A 89 -2.37 -4.60 -4.89
C VAL A 89 -2.86 -5.54 -5.99
N PRO A 90 -2.77 -6.86 -5.81
CA PRO A 90 -3.50 -7.81 -6.65
C PRO A 90 -5.00 -7.48 -6.65
N LEU A 91 -5.67 -7.69 -7.78
CA LEU A 91 -7.07 -7.30 -7.95
C LEU A 91 -8.01 -8.04 -6.97
N ASP A 92 -7.70 -9.31 -6.65
CA ASP A 92 -8.44 -10.12 -5.67
C ASP A 92 -8.28 -9.62 -4.22
N LEU A 93 -7.16 -8.93 -3.92
CA LEU A 93 -6.91 -8.33 -2.61
C LEU A 93 -7.59 -6.96 -2.45
N ALA A 94 -7.93 -6.28 -3.53
CA ALA A 94 -8.49 -4.93 -3.49
C ALA A 94 -9.75 -4.81 -2.60
N PRO A 95 -10.75 -5.71 -2.67
CA PRO A 95 -11.92 -5.67 -1.79
C PRO A 95 -11.58 -5.82 -0.31
N ILE A 96 -10.57 -6.64 0.01
CA ILE A 96 -10.10 -6.86 1.37
C ILE A 96 -9.44 -5.59 1.91
N VAL A 97 -8.54 -4.97 1.14
CA VAL A 97 -7.89 -3.70 1.52
C VAL A 97 -8.92 -2.58 1.66
N GLN A 98 -9.92 -2.53 0.77
CA GLN A 98 -11.03 -1.57 0.83
C GLN A 98 -11.78 -1.68 2.16
N ALA A 99 -12.20 -2.88 2.55
CA ALA A 99 -12.97 -3.10 3.76
C ALA A 99 -12.12 -3.00 5.03
N ALA A 100 -10.87 -3.50 5.00
CA ALA A 100 -9.99 -3.54 6.16
C ALA A 100 -9.40 -2.17 6.54
N CYS A 101 -9.19 -1.28 5.55
CA CYS A 101 -8.43 -0.03 5.74
C CYS A 101 -9.11 1.18 5.11
N THR A 102 -9.44 1.13 3.82
CA THR A 102 -9.72 2.31 3.01
C THR A 102 -11.06 2.95 3.36
N ARG A 103 -12.10 2.15 3.61
CA ARG A 103 -13.46 2.63 3.95
C ARG A 103 -13.43 3.57 5.16
N ALA A 104 -12.80 3.16 6.25
CA ALA A 104 -12.70 4.00 7.46
C ALA A 104 -11.87 5.27 7.26
N ILE A 105 -10.92 5.26 6.32
CA ILE A 105 -10.17 6.45 5.93
C ILE A 105 -11.07 7.38 5.10
N ALA A 106 -11.80 6.86 4.13
CA ALA A 106 -12.72 7.62 3.28
C ALA A 106 -13.79 8.34 4.12
N GLU A 107 -14.42 7.66 5.07
CA GLU A 107 -15.42 8.23 5.99
C GLU A 107 -14.86 9.41 6.78
N ARG A 108 -13.66 9.28 7.36
CA ARG A 108 -13.01 10.37 8.13
C ARG A 108 -12.64 11.56 7.26
N GLU A 109 -12.07 11.30 6.07
CA GLU A 109 -11.67 12.38 5.16
C GLU A 109 -12.89 13.09 4.55
N ARG A 110 -14.00 12.37 4.32
CA ARG A 110 -15.28 12.95 3.90
C ARG A 110 -15.84 13.88 4.96
N SER A 111 -15.95 13.40 6.20
CA SER A 111 -16.43 14.23 7.32
C SER A 111 -15.57 15.47 7.50
N ARG A 112 -14.26 15.34 7.35
CA ARG A 112 -13.33 16.47 7.43
C ARG A 112 -13.53 17.47 6.27
N LEU A 113 -13.73 16.97 5.04
CA LEU A 113 -13.95 17.85 3.89
C LEU A 113 -15.28 18.61 4.01
N VAL A 114 -16.36 17.94 4.43
CA VAL A 114 -17.66 18.59 4.67
C VAL A 114 -17.50 19.71 5.68
N LEU A 115 -16.82 19.47 6.81
CA LEU A 115 -16.56 20.52 7.81
C LEU A 115 -15.77 21.70 7.24
N LEU A 116 -14.76 21.46 6.40
CA LEU A 116 -13.97 22.53 5.77
C LEU A 116 -14.79 23.34 4.75
N LEU A 117 -15.68 22.70 4.01
CA LEU A 117 -16.59 23.36 3.07
C LEU A 117 -17.61 24.24 3.81
N ASP A 118 -18.17 23.74 4.90
CA ASP A 118 -19.09 24.49 5.79
C ASP A 118 -18.39 25.72 6.38
N GLN A 119 -17.22 25.55 7.00
CA GLN A 119 -16.42 26.64 7.58
C GLN A 119 -16.01 27.70 6.54
N ALA A 120 -15.79 27.29 5.30
CA ALA A 120 -15.48 28.19 4.19
C ALA A 120 -16.71 28.88 3.58
N GLY A 121 -17.92 28.56 4.05
CA GLY A 121 -19.17 29.14 3.55
C GLY A 121 -19.45 28.83 2.07
N ILE A 122 -19.04 27.63 1.60
CA ILE A 122 -19.16 27.27 0.17
C ILE A 122 -20.63 26.98 -0.18
N ALA A 123 -21.39 26.39 0.75
CA ALA A 123 -22.81 26.11 0.57
C ALA A 123 -23.48 25.97 1.93
N ASP A 124 -24.77 26.27 2.02
CA ASP A 124 -25.61 26.08 3.23
C ASP A 124 -25.74 24.59 3.60
N ASP A 125 -25.74 23.71 2.60
CA ASP A 125 -25.64 22.25 2.75
C ASP A 125 -24.32 21.77 2.11
N ALA A 126 -23.25 21.81 2.87
CA ALA A 126 -21.92 21.39 2.39
C ALA A 126 -21.87 19.91 2.02
N ALA A 127 -22.64 19.04 2.68
CA ALA A 127 -22.67 17.61 2.38
C ALA A 127 -23.41 17.33 1.06
N GLY A 128 -24.56 17.95 0.85
CA GLY A 128 -25.32 17.88 -0.41
C GLY A 128 -24.52 18.45 -1.56
N TRP A 129 -23.89 19.61 -1.38
CA TRP A 129 -23.02 20.21 -2.39
C TRP A 129 -21.88 19.27 -2.82
N LEU A 130 -21.20 18.64 -1.85
CA LEU A 130 -20.13 17.68 -2.13
C LEU A 130 -20.64 16.48 -2.93
N GLY A 131 -21.79 15.91 -2.53
CA GLY A 131 -22.44 14.81 -3.24
C GLY A 131 -22.76 15.16 -4.70
N ASP A 132 -23.32 16.34 -4.94
CA ASP A 132 -23.63 16.83 -6.29
C ASP A 132 -22.39 17.01 -7.16
N VAL A 133 -21.29 17.53 -6.58
CA VAL A 133 -20.00 17.66 -7.28
C VAL A 133 -19.40 16.30 -7.61
N GLU A 134 -19.46 15.35 -6.69
CA GLU A 134 -19.01 13.98 -6.91
C GLU A 134 -19.77 13.29 -8.04
N GLU A 135 -21.11 13.33 -8.02
CA GLU A 135 -21.93 12.71 -9.06
C GLU A 135 -21.76 13.38 -10.44
N SER A 136 -21.58 14.70 -10.48
CA SER A 136 -21.28 15.41 -11.71
C SER A 136 -19.91 15.04 -12.25
N THR A 137 -18.88 14.96 -11.38
CA THR A 137 -17.53 14.51 -11.74
C THR A 137 -17.53 13.09 -12.30
N LEU A 138 -18.31 12.18 -11.71
CA LEU A 138 -18.43 10.80 -12.21
C LEU A 138 -19.10 10.73 -13.57
N ARG A 139 -20.15 11.53 -13.82
CA ARG A 139 -20.76 11.63 -15.15
C ARG A 139 -19.79 12.14 -16.20
N ALA A 140 -19.04 13.19 -15.87
CA ALA A 140 -17.99 13.73 -16.74
C ALA A 140 -16.91 12.69 -17.05
N LEU A 141 -16.44 11.96 -16.02
CA LEU A 141 -15.45 10.91 -16.19
C LEU A 141 -15.99 9.73 -17.03
N ALA A 142 -17.24 9.33 -16.83
CA ALA A 142 -17.87 8.26 -17.61
C ALA A 142 -18.00 8.64 -19.09
N ALA A 143 -18.34 9.89 -19.38
CA ALA A 143 -18.42 10.40 -20.75
C ALA A 143 -17.05 10.42 -21.47
N ARG A 144 -15.97 10.71 -20.74
CA ARG A 144 -14.59 10.72 -21.29
C ARG A 144 -13.91 9.34 -21.30
N GLY A 145 -14.40 8.40 -20.50
CA GLY A 145 -13.75 7.10 -20.26
C GLY A 145 -12.48 7.18 -19.42
N ALA A 146 -11.65 8.22 -19.64
CA ALA A 146 -10.47 8.52 -18.81
C ALA A 146 -10.12 10.00 -18.91
N ALA A 147 -9.76 10.63 -17.77
CA ALA A 147 -9.46 12.05 -17.71
C ALA A 147 -8.40 12.41 -16.66
N THR A 148 -7.69 13.49 -16.86
CA THR A 148 -6.88 14.17 -15.84
C THR A 148 -7.77 15.00 -14.91
N ALA A 149 -7.23 15.41 -13.77
CA ALA A 149 -7.93 16.32 -12.86
C ALA A 149 -8.25 17.68 -13.53
N ALA A 150 -7.38 18.16 -14.42
CA ALA A 150 -7.60 19.40 -15.18
C ALA A 150 -8.78 19.27 -16.14
N GLU A 151 -8.82 18.19 -16.93
CA GLU A 151 -9.92 17.91 -17.88
C GLU A 151 -11.27 17.76 -17.14
N LEU A 152 -11.29 17.10 -15.97
CA LEU A 152 -12.50 17.01 -15.14
C LEU A 152 -12.92 18.37 -14.56
N SER A 153 -11.96 19.25 -14.25
CA SER A 153 -12.26 20.60 -13.76
C SER A 153 -12.74 21.55 -14.87
N GLU A 154 -12.60 21.18 -16.15
CA GLU A 154 -13.24 21.88 -17.28
C GLU A 154 -14.73 21.49 -17.36
N ASP A 155 -15.05 20.22 -17.16
CA ASP A 155 -16.42 19.71 -17.26
C ASP A 155 -17.24 19.99 -15.98
N GLU A 156 -16.58 20.00 -14.82
CA GLU A 156 -17.18 20.33 -13.51
C GLU A 156 -16.41 21.51 -12.87
N PRO A 157 -16.81 22.76 -13.18
CA PRO A 157 -16.08 23.95 -12.71
C PRO A 157 -16.00 24.11 -11.20
N ARG A 158 -16.96 23.55 -10.43
CA ARG A 158 -16.94 23.57 -8.95
C ARG A 158 -15.69 22.84 -8.37
N LEU A 159 -15.05 21.96 -9.12
CA LEU A 159 -13.75 21.36 -8.76
C LEU A 159 -12.64 22.39 -8.59
N ARG A 160 -12.78 23.60 -9.18
CA ARG A 160 -11.84 24.73 -9.02
C ARG A 160 -12.10 25.57 -7.79
N THR A 161 -13.20 25.31 -7.05
CA THR A 161 -13.46 25.99 -5.79
C THR A 161 -12.24 25.87 -4.88
N SER A 162 -11.74 27.00 -4.36
CA SER A 162 -10.56 27.04 -3.53
C SER A 162 -10.97 27.08 -2.04
N ILE A 163 -10.32 26.26 -1.24
CA ILE A 163 -10.48 26.25 0.23
C ILE A 163 -9.13 26.44 0.89
N LEU A 164 -9.15 27.12 2.04
CA LEU A 164 -7.96 27.31 2.87
C LEU A 164 -7.69 26.02 3.67
N MET A 165 -6.52 25.47 3.49
CA MET A 165 -6.07 24.28 4.21
C MET A 165 -5.08 24.65 5.30
N ALA A 166 -5.22 23.99 6.46
CA ALA A 166 -4.31 24.14 7.58
C ALA A 166 -4.15 25.60 8.08
N GLU A 167 -5.27 26.32 8.18
CA GLU A 167 -5.31 27.71 8.66
C GLU A 167 -4.48 27.90 9.94
N GLY A 168 -3.66 28.93 9.95
CA GLY A 168 -2.77 29.27 11.07
C GLY A 168 -1.57 28.33 11.26
N LYS A 169 -1.29 27.42 10.32
CA LYS A 169 -0.12 26.52 10.38
C LYS A 169 0.98 26.98 9.40
N PRO A 170 2.27 26.63 9.65
CA PRO A 170 3.36 26.97 8.73
C PRO A 170 3.21 26.42 7.29
N TYR A 171 2.29 25.48 7.08
CA TYR A 171 1.97 24.87 5.79
C TYR A 171 0.55 25.22 5.32
N GLU A 172 0.01 26.34 5.76
CA GLU A 172 -1.25 26.90 5.26
C GLU A 172 -1.16 27.14 3.76
N ALA A 173 -2.15 26.69 3.01
CA ALA A 173 -2.20 26.85 1.57
C ALA A 173 -3.64 26.84 1.04
N GLN A 174 -3.88 27.64 0.01
CA GLN A 174 -5.09 27.56 -0.81
C GLN A 174 -4.99 26.30 -1.70
N GLN A 175 -6.02 25.47 -1.66
CA GLN A 175 -6.09 24.26 -2.50
C GLN A 175 -7.45 24.16 -3.19
N ASN A 176 -7.43 23.74 -4.44
CA ASN A 176 -8.67 23.42 -5.15
C ASN A 176 -9.29 22.15 -4.56
N VAL A 177 -10.62 22.12 -4.46
CA VAL A 177 -11.34 20.95 -3.93
C VAL A 177 -11.18 19.71 -4.83
N SER A 178 -10.79 19.88 -6.10
CA SER A 178 -10.56 18.79 -7.05
C SER A 178 -9.69 17.66 -6.46
N THR A 179 -8.59 18.03 -5.79
CA THR A 179 -7.69 17.04 -5.16
C THR A 179 -8.43 16.22 -4.09
N ARG A 180 -9.32 16.85 -3.34
CA ARG A 180 -10.08 16.19 -2.24
C ARG A 180 -11.24 15.36 -2.78
N VAL A 181 -11.99 15.89 -3.74
CA VAL A 181 -13.09 15.17 -4.40
C VAL A 181 -12.58 13.91 -5.09
N LEU A 182 -11.53 14.03 -5.92
CA LEU A 182 -10.94 12.87 -6.60
C LEU A 182 -10.31 11.86 -5.61
N PHE A 183 -9.75 12.35 -4.51
CA PHE A 183 -9.28 11.48 -3.44
C PHE A 183 -10.42 10.67 -2.81
N LEU A 184 -11.56 11.31 -2.48
CA LEU A 184 -12.72 10.65 -1.89
C LEU A 184 -13.33 9.64 -2.85
N LEU A 185 -13.57 10.03 -4.11
CA LEU A 185 -14.09 9.13 -5.14
C LEU A 185 -13.20 7.89 -5.33
N ALA A 186 -11.88 8.07 -5.27
CA ALA A 186 -10.95 6.96 -5.35
C ALA A 186 -10.92 6.10 -4.07
N ALA A 187 -11.03 6.72 -2.90
CA ALA A 187 -11.10 6.01 -1.62
C ALA A 187 -12.42 5.25 -1.45
N ASP A 188 -13.51 5.74 -2.03
CA ASP A 188 -14.80 5.04 -2.11
C ASP A 188 -14.82 3.93 -3.18
N GLY A 189 -13.72 3.79 -3.95
CA GLY A 189 -13.62 2.79 -5.01
C GLY A 189 -14.45 3.10 -6.25
N ARG A 190 -14.87 4.35 -6.45
CA ARG A 190 -15.69 4.78 -7.61
C ARG A 190 -14.86 5.13 -8.84
N ILE A 191 -13.62 5.61 -8.62
CA ILE A 191 -12.65 5.91 -9.67
C ILE A 191 -11.29 5.31 -9.34
N ILE A 192 -10.46 5.10 -10.35
CA ILE A 192 -9.15 4.48 -10.23
C ILE A 192 -8.10 5.33 -10.95
N ARG A 193 -6.87 5.33 -10.45
CA ARG A 193 -5.70 5.87 -11.15
C ARG A 193 -5.25 4.91 -12.23
N GLY A 194 -5.58 5.23 -13.47
CA GLY A 194 -5.15 4.50 -14.65
C GLY A 194 -3.74 4.87 -15.10
N ARG A 195 -3.43 4.61 -16.38
CA ARG A 195 -2.11 4.88 -16.99
C ARG A 195 -1.74 6.36 -16.86
N PRO A 196 -0.52 6.69 -16.41
CA PRO A 196 -0.08 8.08 -16.34
C PRO A 196 0.17 8.66 -17.74
N ARG A 197 0.22 9.98 -17.82
CA ARG A 197 0.77 10.69 -18.99
C ARG A 197 2.30 10.63 -18.95
N GLY A 198 2.93 10.39 -20.08
CA GLY A 198 4.39 10.30 -20.19
C GLY A 198 4.91 8.91 -19.89
N SER A 199 5.98 8.80 -19.10
CA SER A 199 6.63 7.52 -18.80
C SER A 199 6.08 6.85 -17.53
N TRP A 200 6.53 5.63 -17.29
CA TRP A 200 6.23 4.87 -16.07
C TRP A 200 6.70 5.54 -14.76
N THR A 201 7.58 6.52 -14.83
CA THR A 201 8.03 7.33 -13.69
C THR A 201 7.12 8.53 -13.41
N SER A 202 6.13 8.80 -14.27
CA SER A 202 5.24 9.96 -14.15
C SER A 202 4.18 9.75 -13.06
N SER A 203 3.95 10.79 -12.26
CA SER A 203 2.85 10.88 -11.31
C SER A 203 1.56 11.50 -11.87
N GLN A 204 1.54 11.86 -13.16
CA GLN A 204 0.39 12.48 -13.81
C GLN A 204 -0.61 11.42 -14.29
N TYR A 205 -1.30 10.78 -13.34
CA TYR A 205 -2.28 9.74 -13.64
C TYR A 205 -3.52 10.31 -14.32
N ARG A 206 -4.11 9.51 -15.22
CA ARG A 206 -5.47 9.69 -15.67
C ARG A 206 -6.40 8.90 -14.73
N TRP A 207 -7.53 9.50 -14.41
CA TRP A 207 -8.59 8.84 -13.68
C TRP A 207 -9.48 8.05 -14.64
N SER A 208 -9.96 6.91 -14.21
CA SER A 208 -10.92 6.09 -14.96
C SER A 208 -12.03 5.63 -14.01
N PRO A 209 -13.24 5.35 -14.51
CA PRO A 209 -14.27 4.68 -13.72
C PRO A 209 -13.75 3.34 -13.19
N SER A 210 -14.08 2.99 -11.95
CA SER A 210 -13.64 1.71 -11.35
C SER A 210 -14.19 0.49 -12.11
N THR A 211 -15.32 0.63 -12.76
CA THR A 211 -15.94 -0.40 -13.62
C THR A 211 -15.03 -0.86 -14.77
N ALA A 212 -14.02 -0.05 -15.13
CA ALA A 212 -13.02 -0.46 -16.13
C ALA A 212 -12.09 -1.57 -15.62
N TRP A 213 -11.88 -1.71 -14.31
CA TRP A 213 -11.11 -2.80 -13.66
C TRP A 213 -12.03 -3.84 -13.05
N LEU A 214 -13.14 -3.40 -12.49
CA LEU A 214 -14.10 -4.17 -11.71
C LEU A 214 -15.50 -4.01 -12.34
N PRO A 215 -15.80 -4.68 -13.47
CA PRO A 215 -17.08 -4.51 -14.17
C PRO A 215 -18.30 -4.82 -13.30
N SER A 216 -18.17 -5.79 -12.38
CA SER A 216 -19.23 -6.17 -11.42
C SER A 216 -19.19 -5.37 -10.12
N GLY A 217 -18.34 -4.33 -10.05
CA GLY A 217 -18.07 -3.59 -8.79
C GLY A 217 -17.10 -4.33 -7.88
N MET A 218 -16.80 -3.70 -6.74
CA MET A 218 -15.93 -4.28 -5.72
C MET A 218 -16.76 -5.16 -4.79
N THR A 219 -16.36 -6.41 -4.61
CA THR A 219 -17.02 -7.34 -3.69
C THR A 219 -17.03 -6.76 -2.27
N GLU A 220 -18.18 -6.77 -1.62
CA GLU A 220 -18.27 -6.34 -0.23
C GLU A 220 -17.72 -7.40 0.73
N TRP A 221 -16.91 -6.93 1.68
CA TRP A 221 -16.39 -7.72 2.78
C TRP A 221 -16.79 -7.11 4.11
N PRO A 222 -17.19 -7.94 5.10
CA PRO A 222 -17.29 -7.50 6.49
C PRO A 222 -15.91 -7.05 6.99
N THR A 223 -15.85 -5.88 7.60
CA THR A 223 -14.57 -5.25 8.00
C THR A 223 -13.70 -6.18 8.87
N GLU A 224 -14.29 -6.87 9.84
CA GLU A 224 -13.54 -7.75 10.75
C GLU A 224 -12.94 -8.96 10.02
N LEU A 225 -13.68 -9.56 9.08
CA LEU A 225 -13.18 -10.66 8.25
C LEU A 225 -12.07 -10.19 7.30
N ALA A 226 -12.24 -9.02 6.70
CA ALA A 226 -11.23 -8.41 5.85
C ALA A 226 -9.94 -8.08 6.63
N GLN A 227 -10.06 -7.61 7.87
CA GLN A 227 -8.91 -7.38 8.75
C GLN A 227 -8.19 -8.68 9.10
N ALA A 228 -8.92 -9.74 9.42
CA ALA A 228 -8.33 -11.05 9.70
C ALA A 228 -7.59 -11.59 8.46
N GLU A 229 -8.20 -11.54 7.27
CA GLU A 229 -7.57 -12.01 6.04
C GLU A 229 -6.33 -11.19 5.68
N LEU A 230 -6.37 -9.86 5.83
CA LEU A 230 -5.20 -9.01 5.58
C LEU A 230 -4.07 -9.31 6.59
N ALA A 231 -4.39 -9.55 7.87
CA ALA A 231 -3.41 -9.95 8.88
C ALA A 231 -2.80 -11.32 8.56
N ARG A 232 -3.62 -12.28 8.10
CA ARG A 232 -3.15 -13.60 7.68
C ARG A 232 -2.18 -13.49 6.50
N ARG A 233 -2.52 -12.70 5.46
CA ARG A 233 -1.64 -12.47 4.30
C ARG A 233 -0.34 -11.77 4.71
N TRP A 234 -0.42 -10.81 5.62
CA TRP A 234 0.78 -10.16 6.16
C TRP A 234 1.67 -11.17 6.89
N LEU A 235 1.13 -12.03 7.75
CA LEU A 235 1.91 -13.06 8.43
C LEU A 235 2.52 -14.06 7.45
N ALA A 236 1.82 -14.45 6.39
CA ALA A 236 2.35 -15.34 5.36
C ALA A 236 3.56 -14.73 4.62
N ALA A 237 3.50 -13.44 4.30
CA ALA A 237 4.57 -12.74 3.58
C ALA A 237 5.70 -12.26 4.50
N PHE A 238 5.36 -11.67 5.63
CA PHE A 238 6.28 -10.95 6.51
C PHE A 238 6.56 -11.68 7.85
N GLY A 239 5.90 -12.80 8.12
CA GLY A 239 6.14 -13.57 9.34
C GLY A 239 7.54 -14.23 9.37
N PRO A 240 8.11 -14.39 10.59
CA PRO A 240 7.59 -13.97 11.86
C PRO A 240 7.66 -12.45 12.07
N GLY A 241 6.64 -11.90 12.71
CA GLY A 241 6.58 -10.51 13.08
C GLY A 241 5.89 -10.29 14.41
N THR A 242 6.08 -9.13 15.03
CA THR A 242 5.45 -8.80 16.31
C THR A 242 4.06 -8.20 16.12
N VAL A 243 3.27 -8.15 17.20
CA VAL A 243 1.99 -7.41 17.22
C VAL A 243 2.21 -5.91 16.88
N ALA A 244 3.35 -5.35 17.32
CA ALA A 244 3.73 -3.98 17.05
C ALA A 244 4.00 -3.75 15.55
N ASP A 245 4.64 -4.71 14.88
CA ASP A 245 4.90 -4.66 13.44
C ASP A 245 3.60 -4.64 12.64
N LEU A 246 2.68 -5.56 12.91
CA LEU A 246 1.37 -5.62 12.24
C LEU A 246 0.58 -4.32 12.47
N ARG A 247 0.54 -3.84 13.72
CA ARG A 247 -0.12 -2.58 14.06
C ARG A 247 0.47 -1.40 13.29
N TRP A 248 1.78 -1.32 13.24
CA TRP A 248 2.48 -0.26 12.51
C TRP A 248 2.21 -0.36 11.01
N TRP A 249 2.27 -1.57 10.43
CA TRP A 249 2.08 -1.78 9.00
C TRP A 249 0.66 -1.47 8.54
N THR A 250 -0.34 -1.89 9.31
CA THR A 250 -1.76 -1.65 8.99
C THR A 250 -2.25 -0.26 9.34
N GLY A 251 -1.69 0.36 10.39
CA GLY A 251 -2.19 1.60 10.98
C GLY A 251 -3.46 1.40 11.81
N TRP A 252 -3.80 0.18 12.17
CA TRP A 252 -4.99 -0.14 12.98
C TRP A 252 -4.79 0.20 14.46
N THR A 253 -5.90 0.33 15.18
CA THR A 253 -5.91 0.42 16.63
C THR A 253 -5.49 -0.91 17.26
N ALA A 254 -5.02 -0.87 18.50
CA ALA A 254 -4.68 -2.10 19.24
C ALA A 254 -5.86 -3.08 19.34
N GLY A 255 -7.09 -2.56 19.46
CA GLY A 255 -8.31 -3.38 19.50
C GLY A 255 -8.58 -4.11 18.19
N GLN A 256 -8.40 -3.44 17.05
CA GLN A 256 -8.56 -4.06 15.72
C GLN A 256 -7.51 -5.14 15.48
N VAL A 257 -6.24 -4.87 15.81
CA VAL A 257 -5.17 -5.87 15.69
C VAL A 257 -5.48 -7.11 16.53
N ARG A 258 -5.90 -6.93 17.79
CA ARG A 258 -6.24 -8.05 18.68
C ARG A 258 -7.37 -8.90 18.10
N LYS A 259 -8.47 -8.26 17.62
CA LYS A 259 -9.60 -8.97 17.02
C LYS A 259 -9.17 -9.75 15.78
N ALA A 260 -8.39 -9.14 14.88
CA ALA A 260 -7.88 -9.79 13.67
C ALA A 260 -7.01 -11.00 14.02
N LEU A 261 -6.05 -10.84 14.94
CA LEU A 261 -5.17 -11.94 15.38
C LEU A 261 -5.93 -13.07 16.10
N THR A 262 -6.98 -12.74 16.87
CA THR A 262 -7.84 -13.78 17.49
C THR A 262 -8.52 -14.65 16.41
N GLN A 263 -8.93 -14.07 15.28
CA GLN A 263 -9.54 -14.83 14.19
C GLN A 263 -8.50 -15.62 13.36
N VAL A 264 -7.29 -15.08 13.20
CA VAL A 264 -6.20 -15.76 12.47
C VAL A 264 -5.66 -16.95 13.26
N GLY A 265 -5.58 -16.84 14.59
CA GLY A 265 -5.04 -17.88 15.47
C GLY A 265 -3.54 -18.16 15.25
N PRO A 266 -2.67 -17.13 15.17
CA PRO A 266 -1.24 -17.36 14.98
C PRO A 266 -0.61 -18.05 16.19
N VAL A 267 0.55 -18.66 15.98
CA VAL A 267 1.37 -19.29 17.02
C VAL A 267 2.48 -18.33 17.45
N GLU A 268 2.72 -18.25 18.75
CA GLU A 268 3.82 -17.49 19.33
C GLU A 268 5.16 -18.21 19.13
N VAL A 269 6.18 -17.44 18.77
CA VAL A 269 7.56 -17.88 18.61
C VAL A 269 8.51 -16.93 19.31
N ASP A 270 9.70 -17.41 19.69
CA ASP A 270 10.77 -16.58 20.26
C ASP A 270 11.62 -15.96 19.14
N LEU A 271 11.68 -14.63 19.10
CA LEU A 271 12.50 -13.82 18.19
C LEU A 271 13.70 -13.22 18.95
N ASP A 272 14.62 -14.09 19.39
CA ASP A 272 15.80 -13.69 20.16
C ASP A 272 15.44 -12.87 21.42
N GLY A 273 14.41 -13.30 22.14
CA GLY A 273 13.91 -12.72 23.38
C GLY A 273 12.67 -11.83 23.23
N ALA A 274 12.21 -11.57 22.01
CA ALA A 274 10.92 -10.92 21.74
C ALA A 274 9.87 -11.95 21.32
N VAL A 275 8.59 -11.68 21.62
CA VAL A 275 7.48 -12.52 21.17
C VAL A 275 7.11 -12.16 19.73
N GLY A 276 7.28 -13.11 18.83
CA GLY A 276 6.82 -13.04 17.45
C GLY A 276 5.63 -13.93 17.18
N LEU A 277 5.00 -13.72 16.04
CA LEU A 277 3.82 -14.46 15.58
C LEU A 277 4.11 -15.04 14.20
N VAL A 278 3.70 -16.30 14.00
CA VAL A 278 3.67 -16.98 12.70
C VAL A 278 2.32 -17.66 12.51
N LEU A 279 1.98 -18.00 11.27
CA LEU A 279 0.83 -18.86 10.99
C LEU A 279 1.09 -20.28 11.55
N ALA A 280 0.04 -20.99 11.93
CA ALA A 280 0.15 -22.32 12.55
C ALA A 280 0.83 -23.36 11.63
N ASP A 281 0.71 -23.19 10.32
CA ASP A 281 1.33 -24.02 9.28
C ASP A 281 2.73 -23.53 8.85
N ASP A 282 3.29 -22.52 9.53
CA ASP A 282 4.57 -21.87 9.18
C ASP A 282 5.64 -22.02 10.30
N LEU A 283 5.60 -23.12 11.03
CA LEU A 283 6.54 -23.41 12.12
C LEU A 283 7.82 -24.10 11.65
N ASP A 284 7.80 -24.73 10.48
CA ASP A 284 8.93 -25.50 9.97
C ASP A 284 10.14 -24.61 9.63
N PRO A 285 11.35 -25.11 9.83
CA PRO A 285 12.56 -24.42 9.37
C PRO A 285 12.54 -24.21 7.85
N VAL A 286 12.95 -23.03 7.41
CA VAL A 286 13.12 -22.76 5.98
C VAL A 286 14.49 -23.26 5.54
N PRO A 287 14.59 -24.03 4.44
CA PRO A 287 15.87 -24.45 3.88
C PRO A 287 16.78 -23.25 3.60
N ALA A 288 18.07 -23.42 3.85
CA ALA A 288 19.06 -22.40 3.48
C ALA A 288 19.03 -22.16 1.98
N VAL A 289 19.22 -20.91 1.58
CA VAL A 289 19.37 -20.49 0.19
C VAL A 289 20.78 -19.95 -0.03
N GLU A 290 21.25 -19.96 -1.27
CA GLU A 290 22.49 -19.31 -1.64
C GLU A 290 22.42 -17.80 -1.31
N PRO A 291 23.54 -17.20 -0.88
CA PRO A 291 23.61 -15.77 -0.63
C PRO A 291 23.14 -14.96 -1.84
N TRP A 292 22.37 -13.94 -1.60
CA TRP A 292 21.77 -13.11 -2.64
C TRP A 292 22.05 -11.62 -2.43
N ALA A 293 22.06 -10.87 -3.53
CA ALA A 293 22.15 -9.42 -3.54
C ALA A 293 20.95 -8.80 -4.23
N ALA A 294 20.52 -7.61 -3.76
CA ALA A 294 19.46 -6.85 -4.41
C ALA A 294 19.68 -5.34 -4.27
N LEU A 295 19.30 -4.61 -5.32
CA LEU A 295 19.11 -3.17 -5.29
C LEU A 295 17.61 -2.90 -5.20
N LEU A 296 17.14 -2.47 -4.03
CA LEU A 296 15.71 -2.22 -3.81
C LEU A 296 15.44 -0.70 -3.84
N PRO A 297 14.29 -0.29 -4.42
CA PRO A 297 13.92 1.13 -4.53
C PRO A 297 13.59 1.76 -3.17
N ALA A 298 13.39 3.06 -3.19
CA ALA A 298 12.75 3.76 -2.09
C ALA A 298 11.37 3.14 -1.80
N LEU A 299 11.00 3.11 -0.51
CA LEU A 299 9.69 2.58 -0.06
C LEU A 299 9.45 1.11 -0.42
N ASP A 300 10.51 0.33 -0.67
CA ASP A 300 10.34 -1.09 -1.00
C ASP A 300 9.62 -1.84 0.14
N PRO A 301 8.64 -2.70 -0.17
CA PRO A 301 7.89 -3.45 0.84
C PRO A 301 8.76 -4.24 1.80
N THR A 302 9.90 -4.78 1.35
CA THR A 302 10.83 -5.53 2.19
C THR A 302 11.37 -4.69 3.34
N ALA A 303 11.80 -3.46 3.08
CA ALA A 303 12.28 -2.56 4.12
C ALA A 303 11.14 -1.90 4.93
N MET A 304 9.92 -1.85 4.36
CA MET A 304 8.74 -1.21 4.94
C MET A 304 7.74 -2.20 5.55
N GLY A 305 8.12 -3.46 5.75
CA GLY A 305 7.23 -4.50 6.28
C GLY A 305 7.11 -4.52 7.80
N TRP A 306 8.08 -3.96 8.53
CA TRP A 306 8.18 -4.02 9.99
C TRP A 306 8.47 -2.66 10.60
N SER A 307 8.08 -2.47 11.86
CA SER A 307 8.58 -1.38 12.71
C SER A 307 9.91 -1.77 13.35
N GLU A 308 10.05 -3.04 13.75
CA GLU A 308 11.24 -3.61 14.38
C GLU A 308 12.23 -4.09 13.30
N ARG A 309 13.20 -3.24 12.97
CA ARG A 309 14.09 -3.42 11.80
C ARG A 309 15.53 -3.79 12.15
N GLY A 310 15.91 -3.82 13.42
CA GLY A 310 17.28 -4.05 13.87
C GLY A 310 17.93 -5.33 13.32
N TRP A 311 17.14 -6.36 13.06
CA TRP A 311 17.61 -7.66 12.59
C TRP A 311 18.11 -7.67 11.12
N PHE A 312 17.78 -6.64 10.31
CA PHE A 312 18.29 -6.48 8.94
C PHE A 312 18.92 -5.11 8.64
N LEU A 313 18.58 -4.07 9.40
CA LEU A 313 18.97 -2.69 9.11
C LEU A 313 20.38 -2.33 9.57
N GLY A 314 20.84 -2.92 10.70
CA GLY A 314 22.10 -2.53 11.34
C GLY A 314 22.12 -1.03 11.66
N ASP A 315 23.29 -0.40 11.52
CA ASP A 315 23.55 1.02 11.84
C ASP A 315 23.18 1.97 10.69
N HIS A 316 22.59 1.48 9.60
CA HIS A 316 22.29 2.29 8.41
C HIS A 316 21.04 3.17 8.53
N GLY A 317 20.25 3.00 9.59
CA GLY A 317 18.96 3.71 9.78
C GLY A 317 19.03 5.23 9.60
N PRO A 318 19.95 5.94 10.29
CA PRO A 318 20.01 7.40 10.23
C PRO A 318 20.25 8.01 8.84
N VAL A 319 20.93 7.27 7.94
CA VAL A 319 21.24 7.74 6.58
C VAL A 319 20.22 7.28 5.52
N LEU A 320 19.41 6.28 5.83
CA LEU A 320 18.47 5.68 4.89
C LEU A 320 17.03 6.16 5.09
N PHE A 321 16.65 6.53 6.31
CA PHE A 321 15.29 6.99 6.60
C PHE A 321 15.18 8.51 6.62
N ASP A 322 14.13 9.04 6.01
CA ASP A 322 13.76 10.44 6.16
C ASP A 322 13.06 10.69 7.53
N ARG A 323 12.77 11.97 7.83
CA ARG A 323 12.10 12.38 9.07
C ARG A 323 10.67 11.84 9.21
N SER A 324 10.07 11.39 8.11
CA SER A 324 8.72 10.80 8.07
C SER A 324 8.75 9.28 8.21
N GLY A 325 9.93 8.67 8.30
CA GLY A 325 10.11 7.22 8.41
C GLY A 325 10.02 6.48 7.08
N ASN A 326 10.18 7.18 5.96
CA ASN A 326 10.28 6.57 4.64
C ASN A 326 11.72 6.21 4.35
N ILE A 327 11.94 5.00 3.87
CA ILE A 327 13.28 4.54 3.50
C ILE A 327 13.62 4.95 2.07
N GLY A 328 14.88 5.37 1.86
CA GLY A 328 15.47 5.56 0.54
C GLY A 328 15.83 4.25 -0.16
N PRO A 329 16.44 4.31 -1.36
CA PRO A 329 16.92 3.13 -2.07
C PRO A 329 18.01 2.39 -1.29
N THR A 330 17.95 1.06 -1.25
CA THR A 330 18.81 0.21 -0.41
C THR A 330 19.56 -0.86 -1.19
N VAL A 331 20.78 -1.14 -0.74
CA VAL A 331 21.60 -2.28 -1.20
C VAL A 331 21.50 -3.38 -0.16
N TRP A 332 21.15 -4.59 -0.59
CA TRP A 332 20.97 -5.75 0.25
C TRP A 332 22.01 -6.84 -0.07
N TRP A 333 22.48 -7.49 0.97
CA TRP A 333 23.30 -8.70 0.90
C TRP A 333 22.82 -9.72 1.93
N ASP A 334 22.39 -10.87 1.48
CA ASP A 334 21.94 -12.02 2.29
C ASP A 334 21.00 -11.62 3.44
N GLY A 335 19.96 -10.84 3.11
CA GLY A 335 18.95 -10.39 4.05
C GLY A 335 19.36 -9.24 4.98
N ARG A 336 20.46 -8.58 4.71
CA ARG A 336 20.92 -7.37 5.43
C ARG A 336 21.05 -6.20 4.50
N ILE A 337 20.69 -5.02 4.99
CA ILE A 337 21.04 -3.77 4.31
C ILE A 337 22.53 -3.50 4.56
N VAL A 338 23.26 -3.25 3.47
CA VAL A 338 24.70 -2.96 3.48
C VAL A 338 25.02 -1.56 2.95
N GLY A 339 24.01 -0.80 2.55
CA GLY A 339 24.14 0.58 2.09
C GLY A 339 22.92 1.10 1.34
N GLY A 340 23.07 2.28 0.75
CA GLY A 340 22.08 2.88 -0.15
C GLY A 340 22.66 3.05 -1.57
N TRP A 341 21.78 3.29 -2.55
CA TRP A 341 22.19 3.59 -3.92
C TRP A 341 21.44 4.82 -4.46
N ALA A 342 22.00 5.44 -5.48
CA ALA A 342 21.35 6.53 -6.20
C ALA A 342 21.74 6.47 -7.69
N GLN A 343 20.83 6.88 -8.55
CA GLN A 343 21.12 7.11 -9.96
C GLN A 343 21.64 8.56 -10.12
N ARG A 344 22.73 8.72 -10.83
CA ARG A 344 23.30 10.02 -11.20
C ARG A 344 22.99 10.34 -12.66
#